data_44deb0351838eea207286ddb5e7e2f5e
#
_entry.id   44deb0351838eea207286ddb5e7e2f5e
#
_cell.length_a   1.000
_cell.length_b   1.000
_cell.length_c   1.000
_cell.angle_alpha   90.00
_cell.angle_beta   90.00
_cell.angle_gamma   90.00
#
_symmetry.space_group_name_H-M   'P 1'
#
loop_
_entity.id
_entity.type
_entity.pdbx_description
1 polymer ?
#
loop_
_entity_poly.entity_id
_entity_poly.type
_entity_poly.pdbx_seq_one_letter_code
_entity_poly.pdbx_strand_id
1 'polypeptide(L)'
;MSEKRPRILIIYTGGTIGMIEDPATGTLKPFDFNHLIDNVPKIRMLDYDIEHIQFEHPIDSSDINPAHWEQIARHIGQNYEKFDGFVVLHGTDTMAFTASALSFMLENLSKPVIITGSQLPIGEVRTDGEENLITALQIAAERDPVNGEPMAVSYTHLRAHETRSNL
;
A
#
# COMPACT_ATOMS: atom_id res chain seq x y z
N MET A 1 -3.23 28.61 -11.35
CA MET A 1 -4.25 27.64 -10.92
C MET A 1 -3.59 26.81 -9.84
N SER A 2 -4.16 26.73 -8.63
CA SER A 2 -3.61 25.84 -7.58
C SER A 2 -3.76 24.42 -8.09
N GLU A 3 -2.66 23.71 -8.31
CA GLU A 3 -2.72 22.28 -8.61
C GLU A 3 -3.44 21.59 -7.46
N LYS A 4 -4.48 20.82 -7.77
CA LYS A 4 -5.20 20.04 -6.80
C LYS A 4 -4.26 18.96 -6.25
N ARG A 5 -4.07 18.92 -4.93
CA ARG A 5 -3.25 17.88 -4.29
C ARG A 5 -3.81 16.50 -4.63
N PRO A 6 -2.95 15.53 -5.01
CA PRO A 6 -3.37 14.15 -5.19
C PRO A 6 -3.95 13.58 -3.89
N ARG A 7 -5.10 12.92 -3.99
CA ARG A 7 -5.75 12.22 -2.87
C ARG A 7 -5.48 10.73 -2.97
N ILE A 8 -4.78 10.17 -2.01
CA ILE A 8 -4.36 8.77 -2.01
C ILE A 8 -4.98 8.02 -0.84
N LEU A 9 -5.58 6.86 -1.14
CA LEU A 9 -6.09 5.95 -0.13
C LEU A 9 -5.10 4.81 0.12
N ILE A 10 -4.63 4.68 1.36
CA ILE A 10 -3.88 3.50 1.82
C ILE A 10 -4.87 2.46 2.35
N ILE A 11 -4.76 1.23 1.88
CA ILE A 11 -5.52 0.08 2.38
C ILE A 11 -4.54 -0.88 3.04
N TYR A 12 -4.54 -0.94 4.37
CA TYR A 12 -3.70 -1.86 5.12
C TYR A 12 -4.44 -3.18 5.34
N THR A 13 -3.96 -4.23 4.71
CA THR A 13 -4.53 -5.58 4.84
C THR A 13 -3.83 -6.42 5.89
N GLY A 14 -2.58 -6.11 6.20
CA GLY A 14 -1.69 -6.87 7.08
C GLY A 14 -0.26 -6.86 6.57
N GLY A 15 0.52 -7.82 7.03
CA GLY A 15 1.93 -7.95 6.68
C GLY A 15 2.87 -7.11 7.55
N THR A 16 4.15 -7.44 7.46
CA THR A 16 5.23 -6.89 8.30
C THR A 16 5.34 -5.37 8.21
N ILE A 17 5.05 -4.78 7.05
CA ILE A 17 5.14 -3.33 6.84
C ILE A 17 4.32 -2.52 7.85
N GLY A 18 3.17 -3.05 8.26
CA GLY A 18 2.27 -2.38 9.21
C GLY A 18 2.41 -2.93 10.63
N MET A 19 3.55 -3.43 11.01
CA MET A 19 3.84 -3.90 12.36
C MET A 19 4.87 -3.03 13.05
N ILE A 20 4.84 -3.03 14.38
CA ILE A 20 5.88 -2.45 15.24
C ILE A 20 6.26 -3.44 16.33
N GLU A 21 7.50 -3.40 16.77
CA GLU A 21 7.94 -4.18 17.93
C GLU A 21 7.38 -3.55 19.21
N ASP A 22 6.78 -4.37 20.06
CA ASP A 22 6.39 -3.97 21.42
C ASP A 22 7.63 -3.93 22.31
N PRO A 23 8.06 -2.75 22.82
CA PRO A 23 9.27 -2.65 23.62
C PRO A 23 9.26 -3.46 24.92
N ALA A 24 8.05 -3.81 25.43
CA ALA A 24 7.90 -4.56 26.66
C ALA A 24 8.05 -6.08 26.46
N THR A 25 7.66 -6.58 25.29
CA THR A 25 7.59 -8.03 25.02
C THR A 25 8.50 -8.48 23.89
N GLY A 26 9.01 -7.57 23.06
CA GLY A 26 9.79 -7.88 21.86
C GLY A 26 8.94 -8.54 20.75
N THR A 27 7.61 -8.59 20.89
CA THR A 27 6.72 -9.17 19.90
C THR A 27 6.21 -8.12 18.92
N LEU A 28 6.01 -8.52 17.67
CA LEU A 28 5.39 -7.66 16.66
C LEU A 28 3.89 -7.53 16.94
N LYS A 29 3.39 -6.30 16.87
CA LYS A 29 1.96 -5.98 16.95
C LYS A 29 1.55 -5.08 15.80
N PRO A 30 0.27 -5.12 15.36
CA PRO A 30 -0.23 -4.23 14.34
C PRO A 30 -0.02 -2.77 14.72
N PHE A 31 0.42 -2.01 13.76
CA PHE A 31 0.65 -0.58 13.86
C PHE A 31 -0.68 0.19 13.76
N ASP A 32 -0.81 1.26 14.53
CA ASP A 32 -1.94 2.18 14.38
C ASP A 32 -1.64 3.20 13.28
N PHE A 33 -2.29 3.06 12.15
CA PHE A 33 -2.10 3.93 11.00
C PHE A 33 -2.48 5.40 11.23
N ASN A 34 -3.22 5.73 12.29
CA ASN A 34 -3.41 7.12 12.70
C ASN A 34 -2.08 7.81 13.05
N HIS A 35 -1.07 7.04 13.40
CA HIS A 35 0.28 7.53 13.71
C HIS A 35 1.29 7.29 12.57
N LEU A 36 0.83 6.98 11.36
CA LEU A 36 1.70 6.72 10.21
C LEU A 36 2.70 7.85 9.97
N ILE A 37 2.22 9.08 10.00
CA ILE A 37 3.05 10.28 9.76
C ILE A 37 4.12 10.45 10.85
N ASP A 38 3.85 10.01 12.08
CA ASP A 38 4.81 10.11 13.17
C ASP A 38 5.94 9.11 13.02
N ASN A 39 5.66 7.96 12.42
CA ASN A 39 6.64 6.90 12.18
C ASN A 39 7.36 7.04 10.81
N VAL A 40 6.74 7.72 9.86
CA VAL A 40 7.32 8.03 8.54
C VAL A 40 7.23 9.54 8.27
N PRO A 41 8.01 10.37 8.97
CA PRO A 41 7.91 11.84 8.86
C PRO A 41 8.13 12.38 7.44
N LYS A 42 8.87 11.64 6.61
CA LYS A 42 9.12 12.01 5.21
C LYS A 42 7.86 12.08 4.36
N ILE A 43 6.77 11.39 4.75
CA ILE A 43 5.47 11.49 4.08
C ILE A 43 4.95 12.94 4.10
N ARG A 44 5.25 13.72 5.15
CA ARG A 44 4.88 15.15 5.21
C ARG A 44 5.52 16.00 4.11
N MET A 45 6.61 15.54 3.52
CA MET A 45 7.26 16.24 2.40
C MET A 45 6.53 16.00 1.08
N LEU A 46 5.66 15.00 1.02
CA LEU A 46 4.77 14.76 -0.11
C LEU A 46 3.57 15.69 0.06
N ASP A 47 3.29 16.50 -0.96
CA ASP A 47 2.13 17.41 -0.94
C ASP A 47 0.85 16.66 -1.36
N TYR A 48 0.52 15.58 -0.66
CA TYR A 48 -0.62 14.69 -0.91
C TYR A 48 -1.61 14.69 0.25
N ASP A 49 -2.89 14.50 -0.07
CA ASP A 49 -3.94 14.21 0.89
C ASP A 49 -4.03 12.68 1.05
N ILE A 50 -3.58 12.16 2.19
CA ILE A 50 -3.51 10.72 2.45
C ILE A 50 -4.54 10.34 3.50
N GLU A 51 -5.42 9.42 3.13
CA GLU A 51 -6.34 8.75 4.04
C GLU A 51 -6.02 7.25 4.10
N HIS A 52 -6.50 6.55 5.12
CA HIS A 52 -6.28 5.12 5.26
C HIS A 52 -7.53 4.35 5.68
N ILE A 53 -7.57 3.09 5.29
CA ILE A 53 -8.48 2.06 5.77
C ILE A 53 -7.60 0.91 6.27
N GLN A 54 -7.88 0.43 7.47
CA GLN A 54 -7.21 -0.74 8.06
C GLN A 54 -8.23 -1.87 8.19
N PHE A 55 -7.83 -3.08 7.83
CA PHE A 55 -8.63 -4.27 8.09
C PHE A 55 -8.76 -4.47 9.61
N GLU A 56 -9.95 -4.82 10.07
CA GLU A 56 -10.23 -5.04 11.49
C GLU A 56 -9.31 -6.11 12.09
N HIS A 57 -9.03 -7.14 11.29
CA HIS A 57 -8.06 -8.18 11.61
C HIS A 57 -6.99 -8.20 10.52
N PRO A 58 -5.79 -7.63 10.79
CA PRO A 58 -4.67 -7.71 9.85
C PRO A 58 -4.33 -9.16 9.52
N ILE A 59 -4.15 -9.44 8.24
CA ILE A 59 -4.01 -10.80 7.70
C ILE A 59 -2.53 -11.12 7.53
N ASP A 60 -2.11 -12.32 7.95
CA ASP A 60 -0.90 -12.92 7.42
C ASP A 60 -1.14 -13.28 5.96
N SER A 61 -0.23 -12.85 5.07
CA SER A 61 -0.43 -13.07 3.63
C SER A 61 -0.49 -14.55 3.24
N SER A 62 0.06 -15.46 4.05
CA SER A 62 -0.07 -16.90 3.86
C SER A 62 -1.52 -17.40 3.98
N ASP A 63 -2.36 -16.66 4.72
CA ASP A 63 -3.78 -16.98 4.95
C ASP A 63 -4.73 -16.24 4.00
N ILE A 64 -4.20 -15.46 3.06
CA ILE A 64 -5.04 -14.71 2.13
C ILE A 64 -5.87 -15.64 1.24
N ASN A 65 -7.10 -15.24 0.97
CA ASN A 65 -8.04 -16.03 0.19
C ASN A 65 -8.94 -15.12 -0.68
N PRO A 66 -9.77 -15.68 -1.58
CA PRO A 66 -10.60 -14.89 -2.48
C PRO A 66 -11.53 -13.87 -1.80
N ALA A 67 -12.03 -14.16 -0.60
CA ALA A 67 -12.87 -13.20 0.13
C ALA A 67 -12.10 -11.94 0.55
N HIS A 68 -10.81 -12.08 0.84
CA HIS A 68 -9.94 -10.95 1.14
C HIS A 68 -9.66 -10.10 -0.11
N TRP A 69 -9.48 -10.73 -1.28
CA TRP A 69 -9.34 -9.98 -2.55
C TRP A 69 -10.63 -9.22 -2.89
N GLU A 70 -11.79 -9.85 -2.68
CA GLU A 70 -13.08 -9.17 -2.84
C GLU A 70 -13.20 -7.97 -1.89
N GLN A 71 -12.76 -8.11 -0.64
CA GLN A 71 -12.78 -7.01 0.32
C GLN A 71 -11.88 -5.85 -0.10
N ILE A 72 -10.66 -6.12 -0.60
CA ILE A 72 -9.76 -5.10 -1.14
C ILE A 72 -10.42 -4.39 -2.33
N ALA A 73 -10.91 -5.17 -3.30
CA ALA A 73 -11.56 -4.64 -4.50
C ALA A 73 -12.79 -3.78 -4.15
N ARG A 74 -13.57 -4.20 -3.15
CA ARG A 74 -14.73 -3.44 -2.64
C ARG A 74 -14.32 -2.10 -2.02
N HIS A 75 -13.24 -2.07 -1.20
CA HIS A 75 -12.74 -0.82 -0.64
C HIS A 75 -12.26 0.13 -1.73
N ILE A 76 -11.57 -0.37 -2.76
CA ILE A 76 -11.18 0.44 -3.93
C ILE A 76 -12.42 0.98 -4.64
N GLY A 77 -13.37 0.12 -4.99
CA GLY A 77 -14.59 0.51 -5.72
C GLY A 77 -15.45 1.54 -4.98
N GLN A 78 -15.67 1.35 -3.67
CA GLN A 78 -16.45 2.27 -2.85
C GLN A 78 -15.82 3.66 -2.70
N ASN A 79 -14.51 3.76 -2.87
CA ASN A 79 -13.75 4.99 -2.72
C ASN A 79 -13.20 5.52 -4.06
N TYR A 80 -13.54 4.87 -5.18
CA TYR A 80 -12.94 5.16 -6.47
C TYR A 80 -13.10 6.63 -6.89
N GLU A 81 -14.27 7.21 -6.70
CA GLU A 81 -14.54 8.61 -7.07
C GLU A 81 -13.89 9.65 -6.14
N LYS A 82 -13.52 9.23 -4.92
CA LYS A 82 -12.99 10.14 -3.90
C LYS A 82 -11.48 10.34 -4.00
N PHE A 83 -10.74 9.32 -4.48
CA PHE A 83 -9.29 9.28 -4.48
C PHE A 83 -8.74 9.23 -5.90
N ASP A 84 -7.53 9.75 -6.06
CA ASP A 84 -6.81 9.80 -7.32
C ASP A 84 -5.92 8.55 -7.52
N GLY A 85 -5.57 7.85 -6.41
CA GLY A 85 -4.78 6.62 -6.42
C GLY A 85 -4.95 5.79 -5.15
N PHE A 86 -4.52 4.54 -5.21
CA PHE A 86 -4.68 3.56 -4.13
C PHE A 86 -3.35 2.85 -3.85
N VAL A 87 -3.03 2.67 -2.57
CA VAL A 87 -1.87 1.90 -2.13
C VAL A 87 -2.36 0.79 -1.20
N VAL A 88 -2.11 -0.46 -1.56
CA VAL A 88 -2.44 -1.64 -0.75
C VAL A 88 -1.17 -2.12 -0.06
N LEU A 89 -1.15 -2.06 1.28
CA LEU A 89 -0.07 -2.61 2.09
C LEU A 89 -0.38 -4.06 2.42
N HIS A 90 0.53 -4.97 2.05
CA HIS A 90 0.30 -6.39 2.00
C HIS A 90 1.53 -7.16 2.50
N GLY A 91 1.33 -8.37 3.00
CA GLY A 91 2.46 -9.27 3.29
C GLY A 91 3.10 -9.79 2.00
N THR A 92 4.42 -10.03 2.04
CA THR A 92 5.21 -10.30 0.83
C THR A 92 5.01 -11.69 0.23
N ASP A 93 4.60 -12.70 1.02
CA ASP A 93 4.57 -14.09 0.60
C ASP A 93 3.63 -14.37 -0.59
N THR A 94 2.47 -13.74 -0.59
CA THR A 94 1.44 -13.94 -1.62
C THR A 94 1.07 -12.67 -2.38
N MET A 95 1.86 -11.61 -2.26
CA MET A 95 1.58 -10.31 -2.88
C MET A 95 1.38 -10.41 -4.40
N ALA A 96 2.19 -11.24 -5.09
CA ALA A 96 2.06 -11.45 -6.53
C ALA A 96 0.72 -12.11 -6.92
N PHE A 97 0.20 -13.02 -6.09
CA PHE A 97 -1.11 -13.63 -6.30
C PHE A 97 -2.24 -12.62 -6.13
N THR A 98 -2.17 -11.79 -5.07
CA THR A 98 -3.13 -10.72 -4.85
C THR A 98 -3.11 -9.70 -5.98
N ALA A 99 -1.93 -9.31 -6.45
CA ALA A 99 -1.80 -8.41 -7.59
C ALA A 99 -2.45 -8.99 -8.85
N SER A 100 -2.19 -10.27 -9.13
CA SER A 100 -2.79 -10.97 -10.26
C SER A 100 -4.32 -11.03 -10.13
N ALA A 101 -4.83 -11.41 -8.95
CA ALA A 101 -6.27 -11.48 -8.72
C ALA A 101 -6.94 -10.11 -8.92
N LEU A 102 -6.40 -9.05 -8.32
CA LEU A 102 -6.95 -7.70 -8.43
C LEU A 102 -6.88 -7.17 -9.86
N SER A 103 -5.87 -7.53 -10.66
CA SER A 103 -5.77 -7.12 -12.06
C SER A 103 -6.91 -7.68 -12.94
N PHE A 104 -7.51 -8.83 -12.55
CA PHE A 104 -8.69 -9.39 -13.21
C PHE A 104 -10.01 -8.90 -12.59
N MET A 105 -10.01 -8.52 -11.31
CA MET A 105 -11.21 -8.10 -10.60
C MET A 105 -11.54 -6.61 -10.81
N LEU A 106 -10.53 -5.77 -11.06
CA LEU A 106 -10.67 -4.33 -11.23
C LEU A 106 -10.77 -3.99 -12.73
N GLU A 107 -11.99 -4.03 -13.26
CA GLU A 107 -12.26 -3.69 -14.65
C GLU A 107 -12.25 -2.17 -14.89
N ASN A 108 -11.84 -1.76 -16.09
CA ASN A 108 -11.83 -0.36 -16.54
C ASN A 108 -11.06 0.60 -15.60
N LEU A 109 -9.96 0.12 -15.05
CA LEU A 109 -9.14 0.88 -14.12
C LEU A 109 -8.51 2.10 -14.83
N SER A 110 -8.86 3.31 -14.38
CA SER A 110 -8.30 4.57 -14.85
C SER A 110 -7.42 5.27 -13.81
N LYS A 111 -7.27 4.67 -12.62
CA LYS A 111 -6.48 5.19 -11.51
C LYS A 111 -5.46 4.15 -11.04
N PRO A 112 -4.28 4.58 -10.55
CA PRO A 112 -3.25 3.65 -10.10
C PRO A 112 -3.69 2.87 -8.86
N VAL A 113 -3.42 1.57 -8.86
CA VAL A 113 -3.52 0.68 -7.71
C VAL A 113 -2.17 0.03 -7.49
N ILE A 114 -1.47 0.44 -6.44
CA ILE A 114 -0.12 0.00 -6.12
C ILE A 114 -0.19 -0.97 -4.96
N ILE A 115 0.46 -2.13 -5.09
CA ILE A 115 0.56 -3.11 -4.00
C ILE A 115 2.01 -3.16 -3.55
N THR A 116 2.24 -2.99 -2.26
CA THR A 116 3.59 -3.01 -1.69
C THR A 116 3.58 -3.65 -0.30
N GLY A 117 4.76 -4.00 0.17
CA GLY A 117 5.02 -4.57 1.47
C GLY A 117 6.46 -4.34 1.88
N SER A 118 6.89 -4.96 2.97
CA SER A 118 8.28 -4.92 3.40
C SER A 118 8.68 -6.20 4.12
N GLN A 119 10.00 -6.44 4.21
CA GLN A 119 10.56 -7.52 5.01
C GLN A 119 10.74 -7.12 6.47
N LEU A 120 10.97 -5.84 6.72
CA LEU A 120 11.10 -5.31 8.08
C LEU A 120 9.93 -4.38 8.42
N PRO A 121 9.52 -4.35 9.69
CA PRO A 121 8.53 -3.39 10.19
C PRO A 121 8.92 -1.94 9.86
N ILE A 122 7.91 -1.10 9.63
CA ILE A 122 8.16 0.28 9.19
C ILE A 122 8.93 1.13 10.22
N GLY A 123 8.86 0.77 11.51
CA GLY A 123 9.58 1.44 12.59
C GLY A 123 11.02 0.96 12.81
N GLU A 124 11.48 -0.06 12.10
CA GLU A 124 12.79 -0.65 12.30
C GLU A 124 13.91 0.17 11.67
N VAL A 125 15.09 0.12 12.32
CA VAL A 125 16.31 0.70 11.77
C VAL A 125 16.68 -0.02 10.48
N ARG A 126 16.86 0.75 9.38
CA ARG A 126 17.18 0.24 8.04
C ARG A 126 16.03 -0.57 7.39
N THR A 127 14.80 -0.28 7.78
CA THR A 127 13.62 -0.86 7.13
C THR A 127 13.58 -0.51 5.62
N ASP A 128 13.15 -1.47 4.82
CA ASP A 128 12.74 -1.24 3.43
C ASP A 128 11.31 -0.67 3.33
N GLY A 129 10.53 -0.78 4.41
CA GLY A 129 9.12 -0.39 4.44
C GLY A 129 8.88 1.11 4.21
N GLU A 130 9.73 1.98 4.78
CA GLU A 130 9.62 3.43 4.59
C GLU A 130 9.81 3.81 3.11
N GLU A 131 10.87 3.28 2.49
CA GLU A 131 11.19 3.58 1.09
C GLU A 131 10.14 2.99 0.14
N ASN A 132 9.69 1.76 0.40
CA ASN A 132 8.65 1.10 -0.39
C ASN A 132 7.33 1.87 -0.31
N LEU A 133 6.93 2.34 0.88
CA LEU A 133 5.71 3.13 1.06
C LEU A 133 5.80 4.47 0.34
N ILE A 134 6.91 5.22 0.50
CA ILE A 134 7.09 6.51 -0.17
C ILE A 134 7.05 6.34 -1.69
N THR A 135 7.74 5.35 -2.22
CA THR A 135 7.73 5.04 -3.65
C THR A 135 6.32 4.68 -4.14
N ALA A 136 5.59 3.86 -3.39
CA ALA A 136 4.22 3.50 -3.73
C ALA A 136 3.29 4.72 -3.76
N LEU A 137 3.41 5.62 -2.78
CA LEU A 137 2.64 6.87 -2.74
C LEU A 137 2.96 7.78 -3.93
N GLN A 138 4.24 7.91 -4.30
CA GLN A 138 4.66 8.72 -5.45
C GLN A 138 4.09 8.16 -6.76
N ILE A 139 4.18 6.84 -6.98
CA ILE A 139 3.62 6.22 -8.18
C ILE A 139 2.08 6.33 -8.18
N ALA A 140 1.43 6.18 -7.02
CA ALA A 140 -0.03 6.34 -6.91
C ALA A 140 -0.51 7.77 -7.16
N ALA A 141 0.38 8.76 -7.02
CA ALA A 141 0.10 10.17 -7.28
C ALA A 141 0.43 10.61 -8.72
N GLU A 142 1.09 9.75 -9.51
CA GLU A 142 1.51 10.08 -10.88
C GLU A 142 0.31 10.43 -11.77
N ARG A 143 0.52 11.44 -12.58
CA ARG A 143 -0.48 11.96 -13.53
C ARG A 143 0.09 11.97 -14.93
N ASP A 144 -0.79 11.71 -15.88
CA ASP A 144 -0.46 11.85 -17.30
C ASP A 144 -0.01 13.28 -17.58
N PRO A 145 1.21 13.51 -18.10
CA PRO A 145 1.74 14.84 -18.35
C PRO A 145 1.00 15.61 -19.45
N VAL A 146 0.16 14.92 -20.23
CA VAL A 146 -0.58 15.53 -21.35
C VAL A 146 -1.92 16.08 -20.88
N ASN A 147 -2.69 15.29 -20.11
CA ASN A 147 -4.04 15.64 -19.70
C ASN A 147 -4.21 15.90 -18.19
N GLY A 148 -3.19 15.59 -17.38
CA GLY A 148 -3.22 15.77 -15.91
C GLY A 148 -4.09 14.77 -15.15
N GLU A 149 -4.63 13.76 -15.85
CA GLU A 149 -5.43 12.71 -15.22
C GLU A 149 -4.56 11.68 -14.51
N PRO A 150 -5.07 10.96 -13.49
CA PRO A 150 -4.36 9.86 -12.87
C PRO A 150 -3.96 8.79 -13.90
N MET A 151 -2.72 8.30 -13.81
CA MET A 151 -2.26 7.23 -14.71
C MET A 151 -2.72 5.87 -14.18
N ALA A 152 -3.41 5.09 -15.02
CA ALA A 152 -3.76 3.71 -14.68
C ALA A 152 -2.50 2.85 -14.63
N VAL A 153 -2.06 2.48 -13.42
CA VAL A 153 -0.92 1.59 -13.20
C VAL A 153 -1.31 0.55 -12.17
N SER A 154 -1.10 -0.72 -12.51
CA SER A 154 -1.05 -1.81 -11.53
C SER A 154 0.42 -2.16 -11.31
N TYR A 155 0.92 -1.97 -10.10
CA TYR A 155 2.33 -2.12 -9.80
C TYR A 155 2.54 -2.87 -8.48
N THR A 156 3.44 -3.87 -8.53
CA THR A 156 3.98 -4.53 -7.34
C THR A 156 5.45 -4.19 -7.22
N HIS A 157 5.86 -3.68 -6.05
CA HIS A 157 7.25 -3.36 -5.78
C HIS A 157 7.81 -4.23 -4.66
N LEU A 158 8.78 -5.07 -5.02
CA LEU A 158 9.68 -5.79 -4.12
C LEU A 158 11.11 -5.45 -4.50
N ARG A 159 12.01 -5.31 -3.54
CA ARG A 159 13.43 -5.15 -3.84
C ARG A 159 13.98 -6.39 -4.54
N ALA A 160 14.87 -6.18 -5.51
CA ALA A 160 15.39 -7.21 -6.41
C ALA A 160 16.09 -8.42 -5.74
N HIS A 161 16.47 -8.34 -4.46
CA HIS A 161 17.11 -9.46 -3.75
C HIS A 161 16.10 -10.52 -3.25
N GLU A 162 14.81 -10.24 -3.27
CA GLU A 162 13.77 -11.19 -2.83
C GLU A 162 13.37 -12.16 -3.94
N THR A 163 13.65 -11.84 -5.19
CA THR A 163 13.34 -12.71 -6.33
C THR A 163 14.31 -13.91 -6.45
N ARG A 164 15.37 -13.95 -5.67
CA ARG A 164 16.37 -15.04 -5.72
C ARG A 164 16.03 -16.27 -4.90
N SER A 165 15.10 -16.20 -3.97
CA SER A 165 14.73 -17.33 -3.11
C SER A 165 13.59 -18.21 -3.67
N ASN A 166 13.00 -17.84 -4.80
CA ASN A 166 11.86 -18.53 -5.40
C ASN A 166 12.15 -19.11 -6.80
N LEU A 167 13.42 -19.37 -7.12
CA LEU A 167 13.84 -20.11 -8.32
C LEU A 167 14.43 -21.45 -7.94
#